data_1a1a58a6265c29c91aa5e6875b1495bc
#
_entry.id   1a1a58a6265c29c91aa5e6875b1495bc
#
_cell.length_a   1.000
_cell.length_b   1.000
_cell.length_c   1.000
_cell.angle_alpha   90.00
_cell.angle_beta   90.00
_cell.angle_gamma   90.00
#
_symmetry.space_group_name_H-M   'P 1'
#
loop_
_entity.id
_entity.type
_entity.pdbx_description
1 polymer ?
#
loop_
_entity_poly.entity_id
_entity_poly.type
_entity_poly.pdbx_seq_one_letter_code
_entity_poly.pdbx_strand_id
1 'polypeptide(L)'
;MHERKSASKKSGYAYLDAMFMQRHRKLFFKRAVRFAIIAFVLPVALGIFSKLTGKNLMADLIGPIGIWIFIIYVVAFKENYTKALFNNIDKYMLCYKWYRRPGAILSSYFIRLKSSFLMNGLITLPLIFGIVIGGMLSSVRIKSILLLVVMLVILTLFYSVHYLTMYYMLQPYTDQSKIKSPIYSISNTFIYAFSLVMMQIKSVPMWLYLLICAVVLIYMLVSFSMMKRLAPKTFKRKE
;
A
#
# COMPACT_ATOMS: atom_id res chain seq x y z
N MET A 1 -11.97 -27.37 -1.82
CA MET A 1 -11.24 -28.23 -2.80
C MET A 1 -10.75 -27.47 -4.04
N HIS A 2 -11.45 -26.43 -4.52
CA HIS A 2 -11.06 -25.61 -5.68
C HIS A 2 -9.77 -24.79 -5.48
N GLU A 3 -9.44 -24.38 -4.27
CA GLU A 3 -8.29 -23.51 -3.97
C GLU A 3 -6.92 -24.22 -4.05
N ARG A 4 -6.84 -25.53 -3.77
CA ARG A 4 -5.61 -26.30 -3.98
C ARG A 4 -5.19 -26.37 -5.44
N LYS A 5 -6.14 -26.38 -6.39
CA LYS A 5 -5.88 -26.43 -7.84
C LYS A 5 -5.22 -25.17 -8.40
N SER A 6 -5.43 -23.99 -7.79
CA SER A 6 -4.85 -22.72 -8.28
C SER A 6 -3.35 -22.58 -7.96
N ALA A 7 -2.90 -23.05 -6.80
CA ALA A 7 -1.47 -23.03 -6.45
C ALA A 7 -0.68 -24.08 -7.22
N SER A 8 -1.27 -25.26 -7.47
CA SER A 8 -0.62 -26.38 -8.16
C SER A 8 -0.27 -26.12 -9.64
N LYS A 9 -0.87 -25.08 -10.26
CA LYS A 9 -0.57 -24.68 -11.64
C LYS A 9 0.64 -23.75 -11.79
N LYS A 10 1.21 -23.28 -10.67
CA LYS A 10 2.36 -22.37 -10.65
C LYS A 10 3.64 -23.14 -10.34
N SER A 11 4.78 -22.68 -10.85
CA SER A 11 6.10 -23.26 -10.62
C SER A 11 7.05 -22.24 -10.00
N GLY A 12 8.14 -22.72 -9.40
CA GLY A 12 9.21 -21.89 -8.86
C GLY A 12 8.75 -20.90 -7.76
N TYR A 13 9.24 -19.67 -7.83
CA TYR A 13 8.94 -18.63 -6.83
C TYR A 13 7.47 -18.25 -6.77
N ALA A 14 6.76 -18.31 -7.90
CA ALA A 14 5.33 -18.05 -7.99
C ALA A 14 4.51 -19.08 -7.19
N TYR A 15 4.97 -20.33 -7.13
CA TYR A 15 4.35 -21.37 -6.31
C TYR A 15 4.51 -21.07 -4.80
N LEU A 16 5.72 -20.71 -4.36
CA LEU A 16 5.99 -20.38 -2.95
C LEU A 16 5.13 -19.22 -2.47
N ASP A 17 5.03 -18.17 -3.28
CA ASP A 17 4.22 -17.00 -2.94
C ASP A 17 2.71 -17.32 -2.96
N ALA A 18 2.26 -18.15 -3.90
CA ALA A 18 0.87 -18.60 -3.96
C ALA A 18 0.49 -19.43 -2.72
N MET A 19 1.37 -20.33 -2.27
CA MET A 19 1.20 -21.12 -1.03
C MET A 19 1.11 -20.22 0.21
N PHE A 20 1.99 -19.20 0.30
CA PHE A 20 1.92 -18.21 1.37
C PHE A 20 0.59 -17.47 1.38
N MET A 21 0.19 -16.91 0.23
CA MET A 21 -1.06 -16.17 0.11
C MET A 21 -2.29 -17.05 0.43
N GLN A 22 -2.30 -18.30 0.00
CA GLN A 22 -3.36 -19.26 0.30
C GLN A 22 -3.48 -19.50 1.82
N ARG A 23 -2.35 -19.69 2.51
CA ARG A 23 -2.32 -19.97 3.95
C ARG A 23 -2.78 -18.76 4.77
N HIS A 24 -2.40 -17.53 4.36
CA HIS A 24 -2.64 -16.29 5.10
C HIS A 24 -3.83 -15.49 4.55
N ARG A 25 -4.47 -15.94 3.47
CA ARG A 25 -5.57 -15.25 2.79
C ARG A 25 -6.69 -14.85 3.76
N LYS A 26 -7.12 -15.75 4.63
CA LYS A 26 -8.21 -15.47 5.59
C LYS A 26 -7.88 -14.29 6.51
N LEU A 27 -6.63 -14.18 6.97
CA LEU A 27 -6.20 -13.10 7.86
C LEU A 27 -6.19 -11.75 7.13
N PHE A 28 -5.52 -11.68 5.98
CA PHE A 28 -5.42 -10.45 5.20
C PHE A 28 -6.77 -10.03 4.61
N PHE A 29 -7.53 -10.99 4.09
CA PHE A 29 -8.81 -10.73 3.44
C PHE A 29 -9.88 -10.25 4.42
N LYS A 30 -10.00 -10.84 5.62
CA LYS A 30 -10.94 -10.37 6.66
C LYS A 30 -10.68 -8.92 7.05
N ARG A 31 -9.41 -8.54 7.18
CA ARG A 31 -9.03 -7.15 7.48
C ARG A 31 -9.37 -6.24 6.30
N ALA A 32 -8.96 -6.62 5.08
CA ALA A 32 -9.22 -5.84 3.88
C ALA A 32 -10.72 -5.60 3.65
N VAL A 33 -11.55 -6.65 3.78
CA VAL A 33 -13.01 -6.53 3.59
C VAL A 33 -13.65 -5.61 4.61
N ARG A 34 -13.26 -5.68 5.88
CA ARG A 34 -13.79 -4.76 6.90
C ARG A 34 -13.49 -3.30 6.57
N PHE A 35 -12.22 -3.01 6.21
CA PHE A 35 -11.84 -1.66 5.81
C PHE A 35 -12.50 -1.25 4.48
N ALA A 36 -12.68 -2.16 3.54
CA ALA A 36 -13.35 -1.90 2.27
C ALA A 36 -14.82 -1.50 2.47
N ILE A 37 -15.54 -2.20 3.35
CA ILE A 37 -16.94 -1.87 3.68
C ILE A 37 -17.01 -0.47 4.30
N ILE A 38 -16.18 -0.17 5.30
CA ILE A 38 -16.15 1.15 5.95
C ILE A 38 -15.77 2.22 4.93
N ALA A 39 -14.77 1.96 4.09
CA ALA A 39 -14.27 2.88 3.07
C ALA A 39 -15.32 3.19 1.99
N PHE A 40 -16.22 2.27 1.70
CA PHE A 40 -17.33 2.49 0.78
C PHE A 40 -18.51 3.18 1.46
N VAL A 41 -18.97 2.65 2.60
CA VAL A 41 -20.21 3.09 3.26
C VAL A 41 -20.08 4.51 3.81
N LEU A 42 -18.93 4.84 4.41
CA LEU A 42 -18.75 6.14 5.07
C LEU A 42 -18.86 7.34 4.10
N PRO A 43 -18.18 7.38 2.94
CA PRO A 43 -18.34 8.48 1.99
C PRO A 43 -19.75 8.55 1.38
N VAL A 44 -20.40 7.41 1.12
CA VAL A 44 -21.77 7.37 0.61
C VAL A 44 -22.74 7.93 1.65
N ALA A 45 -22.63 7.49 2.91
CA ALA A 45 -23.47 7.99 4.01
C ALA A 45 -23.30 9.50 4.22
N LEU A 46 -22.04 10.01 4.15
CA LEU A 46 -21.75 11.44 4.23
C LEU A 46 -22.35 12.20 3.05
N GLY A 47 -22.33 11.62 1.83
CA GLY A 47 -22.94 12.20 0.66
C GLY A 47 -24.47 12.33 0.81
N ILE A 48 -25.13 11.28 1.28
CA ILE A 48 -26.59 11.29 1.56
C ILE A 48 -26.91 12.34 2.62
N PHE A 49 -26.15 12.33 3.73
CA PHE A 49 -26.37 13.29 4.82
C PHE A 49 -26.16 14.74 4.37
N SER A 50 -25.14 14.99 3.56
CA SER A 50 -24.86 16.29 2.96
C SER A 50 -26.02 16.77 2.11
N LYS A 51 -26.62 15.88 1.31
CA LYS A 51 -27.80 16.19 0.47
C LYS A 51 -29.06 16.49 1.32
N LEU A 52 -29.29 15.73 2.39
CA LEU A 52 -30.46 15.91 3.26
C LEU A 52 -30.39 17.17 4.11
N THR A 53 -29.22 17.53 4.60
CA THR A 53 -29.03 18.70 5.49
C THR A 53 -28.73 20.00 4.76
N GLY A 54 -28.46 19.95 3.45
CA GLY A 54 -28.01 21.11 2.68
C GLY A 54 -26.60 21.59 3.04
N LYS A 55 -25.85 20.88 3.91
CA LYS A 55 -24.47 21.21 4.31
C LYS A 55 -23.49 20.53 3.36
N ASN A 56 -22.48 21.25 2.92
CA ASN A 56 -21.47 20.73 1.97
C ASN A 56 -20.37 19.87 2.64
N LEU A 57 -20.73 19.01 3.60
CA LEU A 57 -19.78 18.18 4.36
C LEU A 57 -18.90 17.32 3.45
N MET A 58 -19.44 16.83 2.35
CA MET A 58 -18.67 16.03 1.41
C MET A 58 -17.64 16.88 0.64
N ALA A 59 -17.96 18.13 0.33
CA ALA A 59 -17.00 19.07 -0.29
C ALA A 59 -15.88 19.43 0.70
N ASP A 60 -16.23 19.64 1.97
CA ASP A 60 -15.25 19.91 3.05
C ASP A 60 -14.33 18.71 3.30
N LEU A 61 -14.79 17.49 3.05
CA LEU A 61 -13.98 16.27 3.16
C LEU A 61 -13.09 16.05 1.93
N ILE A 62 -13.59 16.32 0.72
CA ILE A 62 -12.86 16.13 -0.54
C ILE A 62 -11.77 17.20 -0.72
N GLY A 63 -11.99 18.42 -0.24
CA GLY A 63 -11.06 19.55 -0.39
C GLY A 63 -9.67 19.33 0.22
N PRO A 64 -9.57 18.95 1.51
CA PRO A 64 -8.28 18.77 2.19
C PRO A 64 -7.58 17.46 1.79
N ILE A 65 -6.66 17.53 0.82
CA ILE A 65 -5.90 16.36 0.36
C ILE A 65 -5.10 15.67 1.47
N GLY A 66 -4.61 16.44 2.43
CA GLY A 66 -3.76 15.93 3.50
C GLY A 66 -4.43 14.86 4.36
N ILE A 67 -5.74 14.97 4.59
CA ILE A 67 -6.53 13.97 5.29
C ILE A 67 -6.47 12.63 4.56
N TRP A 68 -6.53 12.64 3.23
CA TRP A 68 -6.51 11.43 2.42
C TRP A 68 -5.13 10.77 2.36
N ILE A 69 -4.05 11.59 2.39
CA ILE A 69 -2.68 11.07 2.53
C ILE A 69 -2.58 10.29 3.84
N PHE A 70 -3.09 10.84 4.94
CA PHE A 70 -3.08 10.16 6.24
C PHE A 70 -3.98 8.93 6.27
N ILE A 71 -5.21 9.00 5.73
CA ILE A 71 -6.13 7.85 5.68
C ILE A 71 -5.49 6.68 4.91
N ILE A 72 -4.95 6.92 3.71
CA ILE A 72 -4.29 5.86 2.94
C ILE A 72 -3.06 5.35 3.67
N TYR A 73 -2.30 6.23 4.33
CA TYR A 73 -1.19 5.82 5.18
C TYR A 73 -1.66 4.82 6.26
N VAL A 74 -2.75 5.09 6.98
CA VAL A 74 -3.25 4.21 8.07
C VAL A 74 -3.77 2.87 7.54
N VAL A 75 -4.46 2.90 6.40
CA VAL A 75 -5.18 1.74 5.83
C VAL A 75 -4.27 0.82 5.03
N ALA A 76 -3.20 1.34 4.41
CA ALA A 76 -2.29 0.57 3.58
C ALA A 76 -1.70 -0.66 4.31
N PHE A 77 -1.57 -1.76 3.58
CA PHE A 77 -0.85 -2.95 4.05
C PHE A 77 0.66 -2.67 4.04
N LYS A 78 1.22 -2.41 5.22
CA LYS A 78 2.60 -1.96 5.40
C LYS A 78 3.47 -3.09 6.00
N GLU A 79 3.95 -2.78 7.19
CA GLU A 79 4.86 -3.61 7.98
C GLU A 79 4.31 -5.00 8.29
N ASN A 80 3.01 -5.12 8.58
CA ASN A 80 2.39 -6.41 8.87
C ASN A 80 2.49 -7.40 7.70
N TYR A 81 2.40 -6.90 6.45
CA TYR A 81 2.55 -7.73 5.26
C TYR A 81 4.00 -8.21 5.09
N THR A 82 4.97 -7.29 5.15
CA THR A 82 6.39 -7.63 5.00
C THR A 82 6.92 -8.48 6.16
N LYS A 83 6.45 -8.23 7.38
CA LYS A 83 6.75 -9.06 8.56
C LYS A 83 6.20 -10.48 8.42
N ALA A 84 4.98 -10.62 7.91
CA ALA A 84 4.39 -11.93 7.65
C ALA A 84 5.14 -12.68 6.53
N LEU A 85 5.57 -12.00 5.46
CA LEU A 85 6.43 -12.57 4.41
C LEU A 85 7.75 -13.08 5.00
N PHE A 86 8.41 -12.27 5.82
CA PHE A 86 9.67 -12.66 6.46
C PHE A 86 9.49 -13.90 7.33
N ASN A 87 8.55 -13.88 8.27
CA ASN A 87 8.38 -14.95 9.25
C ASN A 87 7.98 -16.29 8.64
N ASN A 88 7.21 -16.26 7.56
CA ASN A 88 6.64 -17.50 7.00
C ASN A 88 7.39 -18.05 5.80
N ILE A 89 8.21 -17.22 5.12
CA ILE A 89 8.96 -17.66 3.95
C ILE A 89 10.43 -17.29 4.09
N ASP A 90 10.74 -15.98 4.13
CA ASP A 90 12.08 -15.49 3.86
C ASP A 90 13.08 -15.86 4.95
N LYS A 91 12.63 -15.91 6.21
CA LYS A 91 13.46 -16.33 7.34
C LYS A 91 14.17 -17.68 7.10
N TYR A 92 13.43 -18.64 6.52
CA TYR A 92 13.96 -19.97 6.24
C TYR A 92 14.65 -20.04 4.87
N MET A 93 14.08 -19.36 3.86
CA MET A 93 14.58 -19.42 2.50
C MET A 93 15.88 -18.65 2.30
N LEU A 94 16.13 -17.61 3.08
CA LEU A 94 17.38 -16.84 3.03
C LEU A 94 18.62 -17.63 3.48
N CYS A 95 18.45 -18.80 4.10
CA CYS A 95 19.55 -19.72 4.39
C CYS A 95 20.12 -20.33 3.10
N TYR A 96 19.33 -20.44 2.04
CA TYR A 96 19.72 -21.09 0.80
C TYR A 96 20.36 -20.12 -0.19
N LYS A 97 21.55 -20.47 -0.74
CA LYS A 97 22.29 -19.65 -1.71
C LYS A 97 21.49 -19.34 -2.98
N TRP A 98 20.69 -20.29 -3.48
CA TRP A 98 19.89 -20.13 -4.67
C TRP A 98 18.80 -19.05 -4.53
N TYR A 99 18.22 -18.89 -3.35
CA TYR A 99 17.20 -17.89 -3.05
C TYR A 99 17.76 -16.46 -3.02
N ARG A 100 19.05 -16.31 -2.73
CA ARG A 100 19.78 -15.04 -2.69
C ARG A 100 20.33 -14.59 -4.05
N ARG A 101 20.12 -15.39 -5.12
CA ARG A 101 20.53 -14.99 -6.48
C ARG A 101 19.72 -13.77 -6.94
N PRO A 102 20.33 -12.80 -7.69
CA PRO A 102 19.65 -11.60 -8.14
C PRO A 102 18.34 -11.86 -8.89
N GLY A 103 18.32 -12.86 -9.77
CA GLY A 103 17.11 -13.26 -10.51
C GLY A 103 15.99 -13.77 -9.60
N ALA A 104 16.33 -14.53 -8.53
CA ALA A 104 15.36 -15.02 -7.56
C ALA A 104 14.71 -13.87 -6.77
N ILE A 105 15.54 -12.93 -6.28
CA ILE A 105 15.11 -11.75 -5.53
C ILE A 105 14.19 -10.88 -6.40
N LEU A 106 14.59 -10.59 -7.65
CA LEU A 106 13.78 -9.78 -8.58
C LEU A 106 12.45 -10.45 -8.92
N SER A 107 12.46 -11.75 -9.24
CA SER A 107 11.24 -12.49 -9.54
C SER A 107 10.27 -12.49 -8.34
N SER A 108 10.76 -12.79 -7.14
CA SER A 108 9.95 -12.76 -5.91
C SER A 108 9.42 -11.36 -5.63
N TYR A 109 10.23 -10.31 -5.84
CA TYR A 109 9.81 -8.93 -5.66
C TYR A 109 8.59 -8.58 -6.54
N PHE A 110 8.65 -8.85 -7.85
CA PHE A 110 7.54 -8.55 -8.77
C PHE A 110 6.27 -9.32 -8.45
N ILE A 111 6.39 -10.60 -8.11
CA ILE A 111 5.24 -11.42 -7.72
C ILE A 111 4.56 -10.83 -6.48
N ARG A 112 5.35 -10.45 -5.48
CA ARG A 112 4.87 -9.86 -4.22
C ARG A 112 4.37 -8.44 -4.39
N LEU A 113 4.96 -7.67 -5.29
CA LEU A 113 4.48 -6.33 -5.63
C LEU A 113 3.07 -6.38 -6.21
N LYS A 114 2.81 -7.33 -7.12
CA LYS A 114 1.46 -7.58 -7.64
C LYS A 114 0.48 -7.94 -6.51
N SER A 115 0.89 -8.81 -5.59
CA SER A 115 0.06 -9.17 -4.42
C SER A 115 -0.19 -7.97 -3.51
N SER A 116 0.81 -7.11 -3.28
CA SER A 116 0.67 -5.88 -2.50
C SER A 116 -0.31 -4.90 -3.14
N PHE A 117 -0.23 -4.70 -4.46
CA PHE A 117 -1.19 -3.86 -5.19
C PHE A 117 -2.62 -4.39 -5.09
N LEU A 118 -2.82 -5.69 -5.23
CA LEU A 118 -4.15 -6.30 -5.10
C LEU A 118 -4.71 -6.10 -3.67
N MET A 119 -3.89 -6.28 -2.64
CA MET A 119 -4.34 -6.12 -1.26
C MET A 119 -4.67 -4.66 -0.91
N ASN A 120 -3.85 -3.72 -1.32
CA ASN A 120 -4.14 -2.29 -1.13
C ASN A 120 -5.33 -1.85 -2.00
N GLY A 121 -5.43 -2.34 -3.24
CA GLY A 121 -6.53 -2.08 -4.16
C GLY A 121 -7.88 -2.55 -3.64
N LEU A 122 -7.93 -3.68 -2.92
CA LEU A 122 -9.18 -4.17 -2.28
C LEU A 122 -9.81 -3.17 -1.31
N ILE A 123 -9.04 -2.23 -0.77
CA ILE A 123 -9.54 -1.19 0.12
C ILE A 123 -9.73 0.13 -0.65
N THR A 124 -8.77 0.48 -1.49
CA THR A 124 -8.80 1.76 -2.20
C THR A 124 -9.89 1.83 -3.27
N LEU A 125 -10.17 0.72 -3.97
CA LEU A 125 -11.24 0.70 -4.98
C LEU A 125 -12.63 0.99 -4.38
N PRO A 126 -13.08 0.30 -3.31
CA PRO A 126 -14.33 0.65 -2.64
C PRO A 126 -14.35 2.09 -2.12
N LEU A 127 -13.23 2.60 -1.61
CA LEU A 127 -13.10 3.99 -1.19
C LEU A 127 -13.33 4.96 -2.35
N ILE A 128 -12.71 4.72 -3.51
CA ILE A 128 -12.90 5.54 -4.71
C ILE A 128 -14.37 5.52 -5.14
N PHE A 129 -15.00 4.35 -5.23
CA PHE A 129 -16.42 4.25 -5.56
C PHE A 129 -17.31 4.99 -4.57
N GLY A 130 -17.03 4.86 -3.26
CA GLY A 130 -17.77 5.57 -2.23
C GLY A 130 -17.65 7.10 -2.36
N ILE A 131 -16.43 7.61 -2.64
CA ILE A 131 -16.18 9.05 -2.86
C ILE A 131 -16.86 9.56 -4.11
N VAL A 132 -16.82 8.82 -5.22
CA VAL A 132 -17.49 9.21 -6.46
C VAL A 132 -19.01 9.29 -6.26
N ILE A 133 -19.61 8.27 -5.68
CA ILE A 133 -21.06 8.23 -5.43
C ILE A 133 -21.45 9.34 -4.42
N GLY A 134 -20.77 9.43 -3.29
CA GLY A 134 -21.05 10.45 -2.27
C GLY A 134 -20.85 11.88 -2.77
N GLY A 135 -19.80 12.11 -3.57
CA GLY A 135 -19.53 13.39 -4.19
C GLY A 135 -20.57 13.79 -5.23
N MET A 136 -21.05 12.84 -6.04
CA MET A 136 -22.14 13.07 -6.99
C MET A 136 -23.46 13.40 -6.29
N LEU A 137 -23.80 12.67 -5.23
CA LEU A 137 -25.01 12.91 -4.43
C LEU A 137 -25.02 14.30 -3.78
N SER A 138 -23.85 14.82 -3.42
CA SER A 138 -23.67 16.12 -2.76
C SER A 138 -23.38 17.24 -3.75
N SER A 139 -23.46 17.01 -5.07
CA SER A 139 -23.18 17.99 -6.13
C SER A 139 -21.80 18.64 -6.04
N VAL A 140 -20.79 17.87 -5.57
CA VAL A 140 -19.40 18.32 -5.52
C VAL A 140 -18.85 18.45 -6.94
N ARG A 141 -17.98 19.43 -7.18
CA ARG A 141 -17.37 19.66 -8.50
C ARG A 141 -16.62 18.41 -8.97
N ILE A 142 -16.96 17.90 -10.15
CA ILE A 142 -16.35 16.68 -10.74
C ILE A 142 -14.83 16.79 -10.80
N LYS A 143 -14.28 17.98 -11.08
CA LYS A 143 -12.83 18.22 -11.09
C LYS A 143 -12.17 17.87 -9.76
N SER A 144 -12.79 18.23 -8.62
CA SER A 144 -12.26 17.92 -7.30
C SER A 144 -12.29 16.41 -7.00
N ILE A 145 -13.37 15.73 -7.41
CA ILE A 145 -13.50 14.28 -7.27
C ILE A 145 -12.41 13.57 -8.09
N LEU A 146 -12.22 13.97 -9.36
CA LEU A 146 -11.20 13.38 -10.24
C LEU A 146 -9.78 13.57 -9.69
N LEU A 147 -9.45 14.77 -9.21
CA LEU A 147 -8.15 15.05 -8.60
C LEU A 147 -7.89 14.13 -7.39
N LEU A 148 -8.90 13.98 -6.54
CA LEU A 148 -8.78 13.10 -5.38
C LEU A 148 -8.62 11.63 -5.78
N VAL A 149 -9.39 11.16 -6.76
CA VAL A 149 -9.29 9.77 -7.27
C VAL A 149 -7.89 9.48 -7.80
N VAL A 150 -7.34 10.37 -8.64
CA VAL A 150 -5.97 10.24 -9.15
C VAL A 150 -4.96 10.17 -8.00
N MET A 151 -5.13 11.03 -7.01
CA MET A 151 -4.26 11.06 -5.83
C MET A 151 -4.31 9.76 -5.02
N LEU A 152 -5.51 9.22 -4.78
CA LEU A 152 -5.70 7.96 -4.07
C LEU A 152 -5.03 6.79 -4.80
N VAL A 153 -5.13 6.75 -6.12
CA VAL A 153 -4.46 5.72 -6.94
C VAL A 153 -2.93 5.85 -6.79
N ILE A 154 -2.38 7.05 -6.95
CA ILE A 154 -0.93 7.30 -6.85
C ILE A 154 -0.40 6.97 -5.46
N LEU A 155 -1.11 7.36 -4.39
CA LEU A 155 -0.73 7.02 -3.01
C LEU A 155 -0.77 5.51 -2.76
N THR A 156 -1.76 4.81 -3.30
CA THR A 156 -1.86 3.35 -3.18
C THR A 156 -0.68 2.66 -3.86
N LEU A 157 -0.30 3.11 -5.04
CA LEU A 157 0.89 2.64 -5.75
C LEU A 157 2.17 2.94 -4.95
N PHE A 158 2.30 4.17 -4.46
CA PHE A 158 3.43 4.58 -3.62
C PHE A 158 3.64 3.66 -2.42
N TYR A 159 2.60 3.47 -1.59
CA TYR A 159 2.74 2.65 -0.39
C TYR A 159 3.02 1.18 -0.71
N SER A 160 2.43 0.65 -1.79
CA SER A 160 2.69 -0.73 -2.23
C SER A 160 4.15 -0.93 -2.64
N VAL A 161 4.72 0.03 -3.39
CA VAL A 161 6.12 0.00 -3.82
C VAL A 161 7.05 0.27 -2.63
N HIS A 162 6.80 1.33 -1.87
CA HIS A 162 7.70 1.81 -0.81
C HIS A 162 8.00 0.71 0.21
N TYR A 163 6.96 0.16 0.87
CA TYR A 163 7.17 -0.82 1.94
C TYR A 163 7.84 -2.11 1.46
N LEU A 164 7.48 -2.56 0.26
CA LEU A 164 8.10 -3.75 -0.31
C LEU A 164 9.55 -3.49 -0.72
N THR A 165 9.84 -2.34 -1.34
CA THR A 165 11.20 -1.95 -1.73
C THR A 165 12.10 -1.81 -0.51
N MET A 166 11.64 -1.11 0.53
CA MET A 166 12.38 -0.96 1.78
C MET A 166 12.64 -2.30 2.45
N TYR A 167 11.68 -3.23 2.41
CA TYR A 167 11.87 -4.58 2.90
C TYR A 167 12.99 -5.33 2.18
N TYR A 168 13.01 -5.29 0.85
CA TYR A 168 14.05 -5.95 0.05
C TYR A 168 15.41 -5.26 0.14
N MET A 169 15.43 -3.92 0.19
CA MET A 169 16.69 -3.17 0.28
C MET A 169 17.35 -3.24 1.64
N LEU A 170 16.58 -3.23 2.72
CA LEU A 170 17.12 -3.11 4.08
C LEU A 170 17.03 -4.40 4.88
N GLN A 171 16.16 -5.33 4.48
CA GLN A 171 15.83 -6.56 5.22
C GLN A 171 15.80 -6.26 6.73
N PRO A 172 14.73 -5.59 7.23
CA PRO A 172 14.78 -4.96 8.55
C PRO A 172 14.64 -5.94 9.73
N TYR A 173 14.21 -7.18 9.48
CA TYR A 173 13.81 -8.13 10.52
C TYR A 173 14.94 -9.05 10.94
N THR A 174 15.04 -9.28 12.25
CA THR A 174 15.87 -10.34 12.84
C THR A 174 15.10 -11.65 12.94
N ASP A 175 15.76 -12.73 13.30
CA ASP A 175 15.14 -14.03 13.55
C ASP A 175 14.03 -14.00 14.61
N GLN A 176 14.09 -13.08 15.56
CA GLN A 176 13.04 -12.83 16.54
C GLN A 176 11.93 -11.89 16.03
N SER A 177 11.93 -11.58 14.73
CA SER A 177 10.96 -10.66 14.11
C SER A 177 11.00 -9.23 14.67
N LYS A 178 12.10 -8.84 15.30
CA LYS A 178 12.33 -7.46 15.76
C LYS A 178 12.93 -6.63 14.61
N ILE A 179 12.59 -5.36 14.55
CA ILE A 179 13.18 -4.41 13.60
C ILE A 179 14.54 -3.99 14.17
N LYS A 180 15.62 -4.33 13.45
CA LYS A 180 17.01 -3.96 13.82
C LYS A 180 17.58 -2.89 12.87
N SER A 181 16.86 -2.50 11.83
CA SER A 181 17.34 -1.50 10.87
C SER A 181 16.92 -0.08 11.28
N PRO A 182 17.86 0.78 11.74
CA PRO A 182 17.52 2.16 12.09
C PRO A 182 17.01 2.95 10.87
N ILE A 183 17.57 2.72 9.69
CA ILE A 183 17.14 3.38 8.44
C ILE A 183 15.68 3.07 8.13
N TYR A 184 15.25 1.81 8.34
CA TYR A 184 13.85 1.42 8.15
C TYR A 184 12.93 2.14 9.13
N SER A 185 13.31 2.22 10.40
CA SER A 185 12.53 2.93 11.43
C SER A 185 12.43 4.42 11.15
N ILE A 186 13.56 5.07 10.80
CA ILE A 186 13.61 6.50 10.45
C ILE A 186 12.72 6.79 9.24
N SER A 187 12.79 5.95 8.20
CA SER A 187 11.94 6.10 7.00
C SER A 187 10.45 6.00 7.33
N ASN A 188 10.06 5.03 8.15
CA ASN A 188 8.67 4.88 8.58
C ASN A 188 8.19 6.08 9.42
N THR A 189 9.02 6.55 10.34
CA THR A 189 8.72 7.73 11.17
C THR A 189 8.61 8.98 10.32
N PHE A 190 9.47 9.15 9.32
CA PHE A 190 9.42 10.28 8.40
C PHE A 190 8.09 10.30 7.60
N ILE A 191 7.68 9.17 7.03
CA ILE A 191 6.41 9.07 6.29
C ILE A 191 5.22 9.34 7.21
N TYR A 192 5.26 8.84 8.45
CA TYR A 192 4.22 9.11 9.44
C TYR A 192 4.12 10.59 9.76
N ALA A 193 5.26 11.22 10.13
CA ALA A 193 5.32 12.64 10.44
C ALA A 193 4.88 13.51 9.24
N PHE A 194 5.35 13.18 8.03
CA PHE A 194 4.93 13.85 6.81
C PHE A 194 3.41 13.75 6.60
N SER A 195 2.83 12.58 6.80
CA SER A 195 1.39 12.38 6.65
C SER A 195 0.58 13.17 7.68
N LEU A 196 1.09 13.31 8.92
CA LEU A 196 0.47 14.13 9.97
C LEU A 196 0.54 15.62 9.64
N VAL A 197 1.70 16.11 9.19
CA VAL A 197 1.86 17.52 8.79
C VAL A 197 0.93 17.84 7.63
N MET A 198 0.87 16.98 6.62
CA MET A 198 -0.03 17.16 5.49
C MET A 198 -1.51 17.21 5.90
N MET A 199 -1.91 16.47 6.92
CA MET A 199 -3.29 16.51 7.44
C MET A 199 -3.72 17.89 7.93
N GLN A 200 -2.78 18.74 8.37
CA GLN A 200 -3.06 20.12 8.84
C GLN A 200 -3.33 21.10 7.69
N ILE A 201 -2.99 20.74 6.46
CA ILE A 201 -3.13 21.61 5.29
C ILE A 201 -4.56 21.51 4.74
N LYS A 202 -5.37 22.55 4.95
CA LYS A 202 -6.79 22.57 4.55
C LYS A 202 -7.00 22.78 3.05
N SER A 203 -6.17 23.59 2.41
CA SER A 203 -6.28 23.87 0.98
C SER A 203 -4.93 23.74 0.28
N VAL A 204 -4.94 23.07 -0.84
CA VAL A 204 -3.72 22.80 -1.61
C VAL A 204 -3.93 23.32 -3.03
N PRO A 205 -3.05 24.21 -3.54
CA PRO A 205 -3.15 24.66 -4.92
C PRO A 205 -2.89 23.51 -5.90
N MET A 206 -3.49 23.58 -7.09
CA MET A 206 -3.45 22.49 -8.08
C MET A 206 -2.03 22.08 -8.48
N TRP A 207 -1.09 23.03 -8.56
CA TRP A 207 0.30 22.75 -8.90
C TRP A 207 0.98 21.82 -7.87
N LEU A 208 0.58 21.90 -6.58
CA LEU A 208 1.14 21.03 -5.54
C LEU A 208 0.64 19.57 -5.69
N TYR A 209 -0.59 19.35 -6.17
CA TYR A 209 -1.05 18.00 -6.54
C TYR A 209 -0.16 17.39 -7.61
N LEU A 210 0.12 18.15 -8.68
CA LEU A 210 0.97 17.70 -9.77
C LEU A 210 2.40 17.45 -9.29
N LEU A 211 2.92 18.32 -8.41
CA LEU A 211 4.25 18.16 -7.82
C LEU A 211 4.33 16.87 -7.00
N ILE A 212 3.36 16.61 -6.12
CA ILE A 212 3.33 15.37 -5.31
C ILE A 212 3.27 14.14 -6.23
N CYS A 213 2.43 14.16 -7.25
CA CYS A 213 2.35 13.07 -8.22
C CYS A 213 3.70 12.85 -8.93
N ALA A 214 4.35 13.90 -9.40
CA ALA A 214 5.65 13.82 -10.06
C ALA A 214 6.74 13.27 -9.12
N VAL A 215 6.82 13.79 -7.91
CA VAL A 215 7.78 13.31 -6.88
C VAL A 215 7.57 11.84 -6.56
N VAL A 216 6.32 11.39 -6.40
CA VAL A 216 6.00 9.98 -6.14
C VAL A 216 6.41 9.10 -7.32
N LEU A 217 6.15 9.51 -8.56
CA LEU A 217 6.54 8.74 -9.74
C LEU A 217 8.07 8.64 -9.86
N ILE A 218 8.79 9.75 -9.69
CA ILE A 218 10.26 9.77 -9.67
C ILE A 218 10.79 8.85 -8.56
N TYR A 219 10.22 8.96 -7.36
CA TYR A 219 10.58 8.09 -6.25
C TYR A 219 10.41 6.62 -6.59
N MET A 220 9.30 6.21 -7.22
CA MET A 220 9.06 4.82 -7.60
C MET A 220 10.11 4.31 -8.60
N LEU A 221 10.48 5.12 -9.59
CA LEU A 221 11.52 4.77 -10.57
C LEU A 221 12.91 4.62 -9.92
N VAL A 222 13.27 5.58 -9.07
CA VAL A 222 14.54 5.54 -8.31
C VAL A 222 14.57 4.33 -7.38
N SER A 223 13.50 4.10 -6.61
CA SER A 223 13.38 2.97 -5.69
C SER A 223 13.55 1.64 -6.40
N PHE A 224 12.95 1.49 -7.58
CA PHE A 224 13.09 0.29 -8.39
C PHE A 224 14.54 0.08 -8.87
N SER A 225 15.21 1.13 -9.34
CA SER A 225 16.62 1.07 -9.74
C SER A 225 17.55 0.73 -8.58
N MET A 226 17.31 1.34 -7.42
CA MET A 226 18.06 1.06 -6.19
C MET A 226 17.85 -0.37 -5.71
N MET A 227 16.60 -0.86 -5.74
CA MET A 227 16.26 -2.23 -5.35
C MET A 227 17.03 -3.25 -6.19
N LYS A 228 17.08 -3.08 -7.51
CA LYS A 228 17.86 -3.98 -8.41
C LYS A 228 19.35 -4.05 -8.04
N ARG A 229 19.94 -2.94 -7.60
CA ARG A 229 21.37 -2.84 -7.28
C ARG A 229 21.71 -3.30 -5.85
N LEU A 230 20.87 -2.95 -4.88
CA LEU A 230 21.14 -3.14 -3.46
C LEU A 230 20.57 -4.45 -2.91
N ALA A 231 19.36 -4.86 -3.29
CA ALA A 231 18.72 -6.04 -2.72
C ALA A 231 19.57 -7.32 -2.82
N PRO A 232 20.29 -7.62 -3.93
CA PRO A 232 21.16 -8.80 -3.98
C PRO A 232 22.30 -8.79 -2.95
N LYS A 233 22.69 -7.61 -2.47
CA LYS A 233 23.78 -7.44 -1.48
C LYS A 233 23.27 -7.43 -0.06
N THR A 234 22.10 -6.88 0.18
CA THR A 234 21.54 -6.57 1.51
C THR A 234 20.46 -7.54 1.98
N PHE A 235 19.75 -8.19 1.05
CA PHE A 235 18.68 -9.14 1.37
C PHE A 235 19.24 -10.47 1.84
N LYS A 236 19.73 -10.46 3.11
CA LYS A 236 20.35 -11.60 3.78
C LYS A 236 19.73 -11.76 5.16
N ARG A 237 19.83 -12.99 5.71
CA ARG A 237 19.42 -13.24 7.10
C ARG A 237 20.31 -12.42 8.05
N LYS A 238 19.69 -11.76 9.02
CA LYS A 238 20.34 -11.03 10.11
C LYS A 238 20.07 -11.76 11.42
N GLU A 239 21.11 -12.03 12.13
CA GLU A 239 21.09 -12.59 13.47
C GLU A 239 20.73 -11.54 14.53
#